data_a15eca69b9a61c26ca3057b854fa87f8
#
_entry.id   a15eca69b9a61c26ca3057b854fa87f8
#
_cell.length_a   1.000
_cell.length_b   1.000
_cell.length_c   1.000
_cell.angle_alpha   90.00
_cell.angle_beta   90.00
_cell.angle_gamma   90.00
#
_symmetry.space_group_name_H-M   'P 1'
#
loop_
_entity.id
_entity.type
_entity.pdbx_description
1 polymer ?
#
loop_
_entity_poly.entity_id
_entity_poly.type
_entity_poly.pdbx_seq_one_letter_code
_entity_poly.pdbx_strand_id
1 'polypeptide(L)'
;MKKSQFFASVSSASSLTFKGIGGSFVLLSVALLASCKDDDNSDPQPKEVDPTVAAQYYTGGELGTSFLVSSSAYEQPTPVVDQMGLSRVFLRGEKMFEKPFTANHLGGEREGLGPLYLRTSCLHCHPGYGHGQSQPDGMFNTNEVGNGYLLVVYNPDNDAYVTWLAGMPQGHAVAPFKSPLDESKIALTWHDYTDHWNNTFPDGETYSLRYPEVELPREAVYVINQGYEDATTNHYEVRLESTIGIYGTGLLDAIPDDSITAQWAKEENAFKRGFIKDFRTGWFADGQWQADGGAYYTNKVQGDGSPHVRRYTYAMSRGPLMDAAGTNAIWNITNVTRSDRRYHYLDLNGKIYATYASKDPEVQAGFPDYIRQVTTAEEHPEFFTANVEENIFNYLTSKNLPAEMSDDDYIAFAVWHRGLAVPAARNIEDDDIQKGRRLFTQIGCAQCHRPSWTTGDDEVYDPNLFTVQDAKSPYFGKTLASLMPRYPKQTIWPYTDMVQHKLYMKNDIRTGWCRTTPLWGRGLHQTCSGSPYADRLHDCRARNVVEAIMWHAANEGGTSDATHAVEGFRNLSKEERAKLVAFVNAI
;
A
#
# COMPACT_ATOMS: atom_id res chain seq x y z
N MET A 1 -29.75 -25.03 -33.84
CA MET A 1 -31.11 -24.71 -34.26
C MET A 1 -31.67 -23.61 -33.38
N LYS A 2 -32.23 -22.59 -34.06
CA LYS A 2 -33.04 -21.44 -33.62
C LYS A 2 -32.40 -20.38 -32.74
N LYS A 3 -32.05 -19.29 -33.45
CA LYS A 3 -31.90 -17.90 -33.01
C LYS A 3 -33.28 -17.32 -32.65
N SER A 4 -33.36 -16.41 -31.72
CA SER A 4 -34.34 -15.30 -31.81
C SER A 4 -33.68 -14.02 -31.30
N GLN A 5 -33.65 -13.06 -32.21
CA GLN A 5 -33.31 -11.65 -32.01
C GLN A 5 -34.51 -10.92 -31.43
N PHE A 6 -34.27 -9.94 -30.57
CA PHE A 6 -35.22 -8.83 -30.37
C PHE A 6 -34.47 -7.50 -30.46
N PHE A 7 -34.79 -6.76 -31.50
CA PHE A 7 -34.52 -5.34 -31.64
C PHE A 7 -35.66 -4.55 -31.00
N ALA A 8 -35.33 -3.49 -30.27
CA ALA A 8 -36.31 -2.42 -30.01
C ALA A 8 -35.61 -1.06 -30.04
N SER A 9 -36.21 -0.22 -30.75
CA SER A 9 -35.92 1.07 -31.34
C SER A 9 -35.61 2.20 -30.39
N VAL A 10 -34.70 3.06 -30.87
CA VAL A 10 -34.37 4.41 -30.37
C VAL A 10 -35.53 5.36 -30.76
N SER A 11 -36.00 6.17 -29.83
CA SER A 11 -36.74 7.37 -30.12
C SER A 11 -36.04 8.60 -29.55
N SER A 12 -35.79 9.54 -30.42
CA SER A 12 -35.24 10.87 -30.23
C SER A 12 -36.14 11.77 -29.40
N ALA A 13 -35.58 12.55 -28.50
CA ALA A 13 -36.19 13.74 -27.93
C ALA A 13 -35.26 14.93 -28.00
N SER A 14 -35.84 15.99 -28.53
CA SER A 14 -35.30 17.26 -28.95
C SER A 14 -34.79 18.15 -27.78
N SER A 15 -33.80 18.96 -28.12
CA SER A 15 -33.26 20.08 -27.36
C SER A 15 -34.28 21.19 -27.07
N LEU A 16 -34.25 21.69 -25.82
CA LEU A 16 -34.77 23.01 -25.47
C LEU A 16 -33.73 23.77 -24.66
N THR A 17 -33.21 24.80 -25.27
CA THR A 17 -32.34 25.81 -24.66
C THR A 17 -33.12 26.79 -23.81
N PHE A 18 -32.73 27.01 -22.56
CA PHE A 18 -33.09 28.19 -21.78
C PHE A 18 -31.86 28.90 -21.24
N LYS A 19 -31.74 30.18 -21.58
CA LYS A 19 -30.79 31.14 -21.02
C LYS A 19 -31.40 31.81 -19.79
N GLY A 20 -30.60 32.00 -18.74
CA GLY A 20 -30.81 33.12 -17.82
C GLY A 20 -30.58 32.86 -16.32
N ILE A 21 -29.46 33.36 -15.82
CA ILE A 21 -29.25 34.03 -14.51
C ILE A 21 -29.49 33.23 -13.20
N GLY A 22 -28.42 33.00 -12.46
CA GLY A 22 -28.34 33.18 -11.01
C GLY A 22 -28.73 32.01 -10.13
N GLY A 23 -27.73 31.43 -9.43
CA GLY A 23 -27.93 30.72 -8.16
C GLY A 23 -28.62 29.38 -8.24
N SER A 24 -27.89 28.30 -8.41
CA SER A 24 -28.48 26.96 -8.38
C SER A 24 -27.92 26.13 -7.22
N PHE A 25 -28.77 25.94 -6.23
CA PHE A 25 -28.72 24.74 -5.39
C PHE A 25 -29.14 23.55 -6.23
N VAL A 26 -28.27 22.58 -6.42
CA VAL A 26 -28.60 21.30 -7.06
C VAL A 26 -29.12 20.34 -6.00
N LEU A 27 -30.43 20.17 -5.95
CA LEU A 27 -31.07 19.05 -5.27
C LEU A 27 -30.92 17.80 -6.17
N LEU A 28 -30.11 16.87 -5.75
CA LEU A 28 -30.00 15.56 -6.41
C LEU A 28 -31.17 14.69 -5.95
N SER A 29 -32.15 14.48 -6.82
CA SER A 29 -33.25 13.53 -6.60
C SER A 29 -32.75 12.10 -6.90
N VAL A 30 -32.64 11.29 -5.85
CA VAL A 30 -32.43 9.83 -5.98
C VAL A 30 -33.75 9.19 -6.39
N ALA A 31 -33.82 8.67 -7.60
CA ALA A 31 -34.98 7.90 -8.07
C ALA A 31 -34.89 6.46 -7.54
N LEU A 32 -35.70 6.12 -6.57
CA LEU A 32 -35.98 4.75 -6.13
C LEU A 32 -36.93 4.05 -7.09
N LEU A 33 -36.51 2.93 -7.65
CA LEU A 33 -37.38 2.01 -8.38
C LEU A 33 -38.29 1.29 -7.37
N ALA A 34 -39.56 1.64 -7.39
CA ALA A 34 -40.59 0.98 -6.60
C ALA A 34 -41.05 -0.32 -7.29
N SER A 35 -40.98 -1.42 -6.57
CA SER A 35 -41.68 -2.65 -6.87
C SER A 35 -43.01 -2.68 -6.07
N CYS A 36 -44.08 -3.00 -6.74
CA CYS A 36 -45.45 -2.88 -6.23
C CYS A 36 -45.89 -3.99 -5.26
N LYS A 37 -46.69 -3.58 -4.30
CA LYS A 37 -47.86 -4.13 -3.59
C LYS A 37 -47.60 -4.62 -2.17
N ASP A 38 -48.38 -4.25 -1.18
CA ASP A 38 -49.83 -4.08 -0.97
C ASP A 38 -50.12 -3.06 0.16
N ASP A 39 -51.36 -2.63 0.22
CA ASP A 39 -51.95 -1.62 1.08
C ASP A 39 -51.70 -1.79 2.58
N ASP A 40 -50.95 -0.85 3.18
CA ASP A 40 -51.28 -0.26 4.47
C ASP A 40 -50.70 1.17 4.53
N ASN A 41 -51.60 2.15 4.79
CA ASN A 41 -51.34 3.58 4.67
C ASN A 41 -50.45 4.11 5.82
N SER A 42 -49.16 4.04 5.68
CA SER A 42 -48.18 4.95 6.28
C SER A 42 -46.85 4.79 5.56
N ASP A 43 -46.67 5.52 4.45
CA ASP A 43 -45.33 5.70 3.87
C ASP A 43 -44.41 6.28 4.93
N PRO A 44 -43.33 5.56 5.35
CA PRO A 44 -42.33 6.19 6.17
C PRO A 44 -41.65 7.26 5.31
N GLN A 45 -41.86 8.52 5.65
CA GLN A 45 -41.12 9.62 5.05
C GLN A 45 -39.63 9.28 5.14
N PRO A 46 -38.82 9.47 4.07
CA PRO A 46 -37.40 9.28 4.13
C PRO A 46 -36.87 10.06 5.31
N LYS A 47 -36.23 9.40 6.29
CA LYS A 47 -35.61 10.05 7.43
C LYS A 47 -34.61 11.05 6.86
N GLU A 48 -34.77 12.34 7.13
CA GLU A 48 -33.82 13.36 6.71
C GLU A 48 -32.50 13.06 7.42
N VAL A 49 -31.49 12.63 6.66
CA VAL A 49 -30.20 12.25 7.19
C VAL A 49 -29.47 13.54 7.59
N ASP A 50 -29.01 13.63 8.84
CA ASP A 50 -28.17 14.74 9.30
C ASP A 50 -27.05 14.99 8.28
N PRO A 51 -26.90 16.21 7.73
CA PRO A 51 -25.89 16.53 6.73
C PRO A 51 -24.46 16.15 7.14
N THR A 52 -24.17 16.18 8.45
CA THR A 52 -22.85 15.78 8.99
C THR A 52 -22.65 14.27 8.92
N VAL A 53 -23.70 13.48 9.03
CA VAL A 53 -23.69 12.03 8.84
C VAL A 53 -23.63 11.70 7.34
N ALA A 54 -24.44 12.40 6.53
CA ALA A 54 -24.45 12.23 5.08
C ALA A 54 -23.06 12.45 4.45
N ALA A 55 -22.32 13.46 4.92
CA ALA A 55 -20.96 13.74 4.45
C ALA A 55 -19.98 12.57 4.70
N GLN A 56 -20.21 11.74 5.71
CA GLN A 56 -19.36 10.60 6.05
C GLN A 56 -19.54 9.40 5.11
N TYR A 57 -20.58 9.37 4.29
CA TYR A 57 -20.67 8.40 3.20
C TYR A 57 -19.54 8.55 2.21
N TYR A 58 -19.11 9.80 1.97
CA TYR A 58 -18.04 10.13 1.05
C TYR A 58 -16.68 9.99 1.72
N THR A 59 -16.28 8.75 1.99
CA THR A 59 -15.01 8.44 2.70
C THR A 59 -13.80 9.07 2.03
N GLY A 60 -13.74 9.10 0.71
CA GLY A 60 -12.71 9.77 -0.10
C GLY A 60 -13.07 11.21 -0.50
N GLY A 61 -14.11 11.81 0.10
CA GLY A 61 -14.70 13.05 -0.38
C GLY A 61 -15.49 12.84 -1.70
N GLU A 62 -16.10 13.90 -2.22
CA GLU A 62 -16.87 13.84 -3.47
C GLU A 62 -16.01 13.48 -4.68
N LEU A 63 -14.74 13.88 -4.67
CA LEU A 63 -13.80 13.64 -5.77
C LEU A 63 -13.14 12.25 -5.73
N GLY A 64 -13.24 11.52 -4.61
CA GLY A 64 -12.46 10.30 -4.41
C GLY A 64 -13.26 9.08 -3.97
N THR A 65 -14.59 9.14 -3.87
CA THR A 65 -15.42 8.04 -3.38
C THR A 65 -16.09 7.28 -4.51
N SER A 66 -16.14 5.95 -4.40
CA SER A 66 -16.95 5.05 -5.22
C SER A 66 -18.02 4.39 -4.36
N PHE A 67 -19.24 4.24 -4.90
CA PHE A 67 -20.36 3.59 -4.19
C PHE A 67 -20.51 2.10 -4.51
N LEU A 68 -19.57 1.52 -5.26
CA LEU A 68 -19.58 0.08 -5.52
C LEU A 68 -19.13 -0.69 -4.27
N VAL A 69 -19.88 -1.73 -3.89
CA VAL A 69 -19.61 -2.55 -2.69
C VAL A 69 -19.40 -4.04 -3.02
N SER A 70 -19.27 -4.38 -4.30
CA SER A 70 -18.98 -5.74 -4.78
C SER A 70 -17.49 -6.10 -4.60
N SER A 71 -17.11 -7.27 -5.10
CA SER A 71 -15.70 -7.71 -5.13
C SER A 71 -14.75 -6.77 -5.89
N SER A 72 -15.30 -5.94 -6.79
CA SER A 72 -14.54 -4.93 -7.54
C SER A 72 -14.58 -3.53 -6.90
N ALA A 73 -14.89 -3.42 -5.62
CA ALA A 73 -15.02 -2.11 -4.96
C ALA A 73 -13.69 -1.34 -4.88
N TYR A 74 -12.56 -2.03 -4.80
CA TYR A 74 -11.23 -1.41 -4.73
C TYR A 74 -10.61 -1.07 -6.08
N GLU A 75 -11.18 -1.57 -7.17
CA GLU A 75 -10.71 -1.37 -8.56
C GLU A 75 -11.25 -0.06 -9.17
N GLN A 76 -12.20 0.58 -8.51
CA GLN A 76 -12.94 1.67 -9.12
C GLN A 76 -12.11 2.94 -9.30
N PRO A 77 -12.23 3.61 -10.46
CA PRO A 77 -11.66 4.94 -10.63
C PRO A 77 -12.38 5.97 -9.76
N THR A 78 -11.65 7.00 -9.37
CA THR A 78 -12.26 8.20 -8.79
C THR A 78 -13.09 8.94 -9.85
N PRO A 79 -14.12 9.71 -9.46
CA PRO A 79 -14.88 10.58 -10.39
C PRO A 79 -13.98 11.54 -11.20
N VAL A 80 -12.86 11.96 -10.63
CA VAL A 80 -11.90 12.86 -11.29
C VAL A 80 -11.24 12.22 -12.51
N VAL A 81 -11.02 10.92 -12.52
CA VAL A 81 -10.45 10.20 -13.68
C VAL A 81 -11.32 10.41 -14.93
N ASP A 82 -12.63 10.27 -14.78
CA ASP A 82 -13.56 10.49 -15.90
C ASP A 82 -13.67 11.98 -16.27
N GLN A 83 -13.74 12.86 -15.27
CA GLN A 83 -13.79 14.32 -15.50
C GLN A 83 -12.58 14.84 -16.27
N MET A 84 -11.40 14.27 -16.05
CA MET A 84 -10.17 14.61 -16.78
C MET A 84 -10.02 13.87 -18.13
N GLY A 85 -10.94 12.99 -18.49
CA GLY A 85 -10.86 12.17 -19.71
C GLY A 85 -9.75 11.10 -19.64
N LEU A 86 -9.37 10.66 -18.45
CA LEU A 86 -8.26 9.72 -18.23
C LEU A 86 -8.69 8.25 -18.20
N SER A 87 -9.96 7.91 -18.42
CA SER A 87 -10.51 6.54 -18.27
C SER A 87 -9.73 5.50 -19.09
N ARG A 88 -9.30 5.84 -20.32
CA ARG A 88 -8.48 4.92 -21.15
C ARG A 88 -7.06 4.74 -20.58
N VAL A 89 -6.49 5.79 -20.04
CA VAL A 89 -5.16 5.78 -19.43
C VAL A 89 -5.21 4.96 -18.14
N PHE A 90 -6.26 5.16 -17.33
CA PHE A 90 -6.52 4.38 -16.13
C PHE A 90 -6.61 2.88 -16.42
N LEU A 91 -7.45 2.45 -17.38
CA LEU A 91 -7.56 1.04 -17.79
C LEU A 91 -6.25 0.45 -18.33
N ARG A 92 -5.40 1.26 -18.99
CA ARG A 92 -4.06 0.81 -19.39
C ARG A 92 -3.17 0.57 -18.17
N GLY A 93 -3.23 1.46 -17.18
CA GLY A 93 -2.47 1.32 -15.93
C GLY A 93 -2.92 0.11 -15.10
N GLU A 94 -4.21 -0.15 -15.06
CA GLU A 94 -4.78 -1.35 -14.44
C GLU A 94 -4.18 -2.64 -15.03
N LYS A 95 -4.10 -2.72 -16.35
CA LYS A 95 -3.42 -3.84 -17.02
C LYS A 95 -1.95 -3.96 -16.65
N MET A 96 -1.28 -2.85 -16.35
CA MET A 96 0.12 -2.88 -15.88
C MET A 96 0.24 -3.45 -14.46
N PHE A 97 -0.76 -3.27 -13.64
CA PHE A 97 -0.82 -3.84 -12.30
C PHE A 97 -1.17 -5.32 -12.30
N GLU A 98 -2.14 -5.74 -13.10
CA GLU A 98 -2.72 -7.08 -13.06
C GLU A 98 -1.85 -8.15 -13.72
N LYS A 99 -1.35 -7.86 -14.92
CA LYS A 99 -0.68 -8.90 -15.72
C LYS A 99 0.75 -9.14 -15.28
N PRO A 100 1.23 -10.39 -15.32
CA PRO A 100 2.62 -10.71 -15.04
C PRO A 100 3.59 -10.07 -16.04
N PHE A 101 4.69 -9.55 -15.56
CA PHE A 101 5.87 -9.21 -16.35
C PHE A 101 6.62 -10.50 -16.73
N THR A 102 7.32 -10.48 -17.86
CA THR A 102 8.07 -11.62 -18.38
C THR A 102 9.52 -11.25 -18.65
N ALA A 103 10.38 -12.26 -18.60
CA ALA A 103 11.80 -12.12 -18.96
C ALA A 103 12.05 -12.13 -20.48
N ASN A 104 11.00 -12.15 -21.29
CA ASN A 104 11.12 -12.15 -22.74
C ASN A 104 11.33 -10.74 -23.26
N HIS A 105 12.51 -10.46 -23.81
CA HIS A 105 12.92 -9.16 -24.35
C HIS A 105 12.70 -9.03 -25.87
N LEU A 106 11.75 -9.75 -26.43
CA LEU A 106 11.52 -9.82 -27.89
C LEU A 106 10.44 -8.86 -28.42
N GLY A 107 10.15 -7.76 -27.74
CA GLY A 107 9.22 -6.72 -28.21
C GLY A 107 7.75 -6.93 -27.84
N GLY A 108 7.47 -7.53 -26.69
CA GLY A 108 6.11 -7.76 -26.18
C GLY A 108 5.62 -6.68 -25.21
N GLU A 109 4.30 -6.63 -25.01
CA GLU A 109 3.65 -5.71 -24.04
C GLU A 109 3.95 -6.14 -22.60
N ARG A 110 5.05 -6.27 -22.03
CA ARG A 110 5.35 -6.56 -20.61
C ARG A 110 6.67 -7.24 -20.42
N GLU A 111 7.54 -6.87 -21.26
CA GLU A 111 8.93 -7.17 -21.05
C GLU A 111 9.45 -6.45 -19.82
N GLY A 112 10.60 -6.88 -19.39
CA GLY A 112 11.32 -6.16 -18.37
C GLY A 112 11.19 -6.77 -17.00
N LEU A 113 10.96 -8.08 -16.89
CA LEU A 113 11.29 -8.77 -15.67
C LEU A 113 12.81 -8.80 -15.55
N GLY A 114 13.36 -8.06 -14.59
CA GLY A 114 14.80 -7.96 -14.39
C GLY A 114 15.47 -9.26 -13.96
N PRO A 115 16.80 -9.29 -13.87
CA PRO A 115 17.54 -10.50 -13.53
C PRO A 115 17.15 -11.08 -12.18
N LEU A 116 16.83 -10.21 -11.22
CA LEU A 116 16.23 -10.58 -9.94
C LEU A 116 14.91 -9.85 -9.76
N TYR A 117 13.96 -10.48 -9.12
CA TYR A 117 12.65 -9.86 -8.88
C TYR A 117 11.99 -10.43 -7.62
N LEU A 118 11.06 -9.68 -7.06
CA LEU A 118 10.28 -10.14 -5.93
C LEU A 118 9.03 -10.89 -6.40
N ARG A 119 8.30 -10.31 -7.36
CA ARG A 119 7.08 -10.89 -7.97
C ARG A 119 6.99 -10.49 -9.43
N THR A 120 6.28 -11.30 -10.19
CA THR A 120 5.99 -10.99 -11.60
C THR A 120 4.81 -10.04 -11.77
N SER A 121 3.91 -9.95 -10.80
CA SER A 121 2.71 -9.09 -10.86
C SER A 121 2.44 -8.45 -9.50
N CYS A 122 1.88 -7.25 -9.53
CA CYS A 122 1.49 -6.54 -8.32
C CYS A 122 0.30 -7.22 -7.60
N LEU A 123 -0.59 -7.91 -8.33
CA LEU A 123 -1.69 -8.68 -7.74
C LEU A 123 -1.23 -9.81 -6.82
N HIS A 124 0.00 -10.30 -6.98
CA HIS A 124 0.55 -11.30 -6.08
C HIS A 124 0.67 -10.79 -4.63
N CYS A 125 0.87 -9.48 -4.46
CA CYS A 125 0.98 -8.84 -3.16
C CYS A 125 -0.27 -8.07 -2.74
N HIS A 126 -1.11 -7.65 -3.70
CA HIS A 126 -2.31 -6.85 -3.47
C HIS A 126 -3.56 -7.54 -4.03
N PRO A 127 -3.98 -8.68 -3.47
CA PRO A 127 -5.14 -9.43 -3.96
C PRO A 127 -6.39 -8.55 -3.91
N GLY A 128 -7.13 -8.49 -5.02
CA GLY A 128 -8.30 -7.63 -5.17
C GLY A 128 -8.01 -6.16 -4.81
N TYR A 129 -6.76 -5.68 -5.06
CA TYR A 129 -6.27 -4.31 -4.77
C TYR A 129 -6.21 -3.96 -3.27
N GLY A 130 -6.43 -4.95 -2.42
CA GLY A 130 -6.35 -4.83 -0.97
C GLY A 130 -4.93 -4.91 -0.42
N HIS A 131 -4.82 -5.22 0.85
CA HIS A 131 -3.56 -5.61 1.50
C HIS A 131 -3.33 -7.13 1.38
N GLY A 132 -2.17 -7.62 1.84
CA GLY A 132 -1.84 -9.03 1.84
C GLY A 132 -2.80 -9.88 2.66
N GLN A 133 -2.71 -11.18 2.48
CA GLN A 133 -3.51 -12.18 3.17
C GLN A 133 -2.62 -13.08 4.03
N SER A 134 -3.13 -13.50 5.19
CA SER A 134 -2.44 -14.47 6.05
C SER A 134 -2.28 -15.80 5.31
N GLN A 135 -1.07 -16.37 5.38
CA GLN A 135 -0.74 -17.66 4.77
C GLN A 135 -0.91 -18.81 5.79
N PRO A 136 -1.12 -20.04 5.32
CA PRO A 136 -1.17 -21.21 6.17
C PRO A 136 0.13 -21.42 6.96
N ASP A 137 0.02 -22.11 8.09
CA ASP A 137 1.15 -22.56 8.89
C ASP A 137 2.10 -23.45 8.07
N GLY A 138 3.39 -23.31 8.27
CA GLY A 138 4.44 -24.07 7.61
C GLY A 138 4.81 -23.59 6.20
N MET A 139 4.09 -22.63 5.63
CA MET A 139 4.34 -22.13 4.27
C MET A 139 4.78 -20.66 4.26
N PHE A 140 5.91 -20.39 3.63
CA PHE A 140 6.23 -19.08 3.11
C PHE A 140 6.21 -19.15 1.58
N ASN A 141 5.02 -19.17 1.01
CA ASN A 141 4.86 -19.26 -0.43
C ASN A 141 4.59 -17.87 -1.02
N THR A 142 5.59 -17.36 -1.69
CA THR A 142 5.58 -16.04 -2.27
C THR A 142 5.26 -16.02 -3.77
N ASN A 143 5.08 -17.17 -4.37
CA ASN A 143 4.67 -17.29 -5.78
C ASN A 143 3.16 -17.19 -5.99
N GLU A 144 2.37 -17.42 -4.94
CA GLU A 144 0.92 -17.44 -5.05
C GLU A 144 0.30 -16.06 -4.90
N VAL A 145 -0.80 -15.85 -5.61
CA VAL A 145 -1.64 -14.66 -5.46
C VAL A 145 -2.19 -14.60 -4.04
N GLY A 146 -2.19 -13.43 -3.45
CA GLY A 146 -2.77 -13.22 -2.14
C GLY A 146 -1.80 -13.25 -0.97
N ASN A 147 -0.57 -13.68 -1.19
CA ASN A 147 0.43 -13.71 -0.15
C ASN A 147 0.65 -12.30 0.45
N GLY A 148 1.18 -11.36 -0.32
CA GLY A 148 1.44 -10.00 0.12
C GLY A 148 2.44 -9.83 1.25
N TYR A 149 3.12 -10.89 1.66
CA TYR A 149 4.14 -10.82 2.69
C TYR A 149 5.49 -10.36 2.14
N LEU A 150 6.13 -9.53 2.93
CA LEU A 150 7.46 -8.98 2.72
C LEU A 150 8.33 -9.41 3.90
N LEU A 151 9.48 -10.01 3.59
CA LEU A 151 10.49 -10.26 4.61
C LEU A 151 11.30 -9.00 4.85
N VAL A 152 11.45 -8.62 6.10
CA VAL A 152 12.31 -7.54 6.55
C VAL A 152 13.47 -8.13 7.33
N VAL A 153 14.68 -8.07 6.76
CA VAL A 153 15.90 -8.58 7.37
C VAL A 153 16.72 -7.41 7.91
N TYR A 154 17.02 -7.42 9.20
CA TYR A 154 17.64 -6.29 9.88
C TYR A 154 18.62 -6.72 10.96
N ASN A 155 19.49 -5.80 11.35
CA ASN A 155 20.37 -5.98 12.50
C ASN A 155 19.62 -5.53 13.78
N PRO A 156 19.41 -6.42 14.77
CA PRO A 156 18.64 -6.11 15.97
C PRO A 156 19.32 -5.08 16.91
N ASP A 157 20.63 -4.84 16.75
CA ASP A 157 21.35 -3.88 17.60
C ASP A 157 21.03 -2.42 17.25
N ASN A 158 20.62 -2.14 16.02
CA ASN A 158 20.41 -0.78 15.53
C ASN A 158 19.19 -0.61 14.64
N ASP A 159 18.37 -1.63 14.48
CA ASP A 159 17.19 -1.67 13.59
C ASP A 159 17.48 -1.36 12.11
N ALA A 160 18.73 -1.31 11.68
CA ALA A 160 19.08 -1.05 10.30
C ALA A 160 18.89 -2.29 9.42
N TYR A 161 18.50 -2.09 8.16
CA TYR A 161 18.54 -3.20 7.20
C TYR A 161 19.96 -3.71 7.01
N VAL A 162 20.11 -5.02 6.89
CA VAL A 162 21.42 -5.62 6.61
C VAL A 162 21.92 -5.23 5.22
N THR A 163 23.24 -5.05 5.09
CA THR A 163 23.84 -4.48 3.87
C THR A 163 23.88 -5.44 2.68
N TRP A 164 23.80 -6.74 2.92
CA TRP A 164 23.89 -7.79 1.90
C TRP A 164 22.53 -8.17 1.28
N LEU A 165 21.43 -7.68 1.83
CA LEU A 165 20.07 -7.75 1.26
C LEU A 165 19.44 -6.35 1.22
N ALA A 166 18.60 -6.10 0.24
CA ALA A 166 17.75 -4.91 0.24
C ALA A 166 16.68 -5.02 1.34
N GLY A 167 16.03 -3.93 1.69
CA GLY A 167 14.96 -3.92 2.70
C GLY A 167 13.79 -4.87 2.40
N MET A 168 13.60 -5.22 1.11
CA MET A 168 12.74 -6.32 0.63
C MET A 168 13.61 -7.26 -0.22
N PRO A 169 14.12 -8.35 0.34
CA PRO A 169 14.95 -9.31 -0.38
C PRO A 169 14.20 -9.95 -1.55
N GLN A 170 14.83 -9.98 -2.72
CA GLN A 170 14.27 -10.60 -3.91
C GLN A 170 14.43 -12.13 -3.83
N GLY A 171 13.30 -12.85 -3.90
CA GLY A 171 13.25 -14.31 -3.76
C GLY A 171 13.30 -15.06 -5.09
N HIS A 172 13.36 -14.37 -6.22
CA HIS A 172 13.31 -14.97 -7.56
C HIS A 172 14.38 -14.42 -8.49
N ALA A 173 14.74 -15.19 -9.50
CA ALA A 173 15.69 -14.80 -10.54
C ALA A 173 15.28 -15.33 -11.90
N VAL A 174 15.70 -14.62 -12.95
CA VAL A 174 15.68 -15.10 -14.32
C VAL A 174 16.96 -15.86 -14.61
N ALA A 175 16.88 -17.08 -15.15
CA ALA A 175 18.08 -17.83 -15.52
C ALA A 175 18.95 -16.99 -16.48
N PRO A 176 20.28 -17.00 -16.31
CA PRO A 176 21.08 -17.89 -15.47
C PRO A 176 21.31 -17.40 -14.03
N PHE A 177 20.74 -16.28 -13.64
CA PHE A 177 20.94 -15.73 -12.29
C PHE A 177 20.28 -16.58 -11.21
N LYS A 178 20.79 -16.48 -9.99
CA LYS A 178 20.25 -17.15 -8.81
C LYS A 178 19.63 -16.11 -7.88
N SER A 179 18.50 -16.43 -7.28
CA SER A 179 17.86 -15.52 -6.34
C SER A 179 18.75 -15.26 -5.10
N PRO A 180 18.79 -14.04 -4.59
CA PRO A 180 19.48 -13.72 -3.33
C PRO A 180 18.94 -14.55 -2.16
N LEU A 181 17.69 -14.98 -2.23
CA LEU A 181 16.97 -15.68 -1.19
C LEU A 181 16.26 -16.91 -1.76
N ASP A 182 16.47 -18.08 -1.15
CA ASP A 182 15.74 -19.30 -1.46
C ASP A 182 14.50 -19.43 -0.56
N GLU A 183 13.36 -18.96 -1.05
CA GLU A 183 12.11 -18.94 -0.31
C GLU A 183 11.60 -20.34 0.08
N SER A 184 12.02 -21.40 -0.62
CA SER A 184 11.63 -22.79 -0.30
C SER A 184 12.20 -23.29 1.03
N LYS A 185 13.20 -22.59 1.57
CA LYS A 185 13.83 -22.89 2.87
C LYS A 185 13.30 -22.03 4.01
N ILE A 186 12.32 -21.17 3.74
CA ILE A 186 11.76 -20.25 4.73
C ILE A 186 10.49 -20.86 5.32
N ALA A 187 10.45 -20.99 6.63
CA ALA A 187 9.29 -21.47 7.36
C ALA A 187 8.51 -20.30 7.96
N LEU A 188 7.18 -20.39 7.86
CA LEU A 188 6.22 -19.54 8.56
C LEU A 188 5.49 -20.40 9.59
N THR A 189 5.51 -19.98 10.85
CA THR A 189 4.83 -20.69 11.95
C THR A 189 3.89 -19.74 12.67
N TRP A 190 2.66 -20.17 12.88
CA TRP A 190 1.67 -19.45 13.68
C TRP A 190 1.67 -19.93 15.11
N HIS A 191 1.76 -18.99 16.05
CA HIS A 191 1.72 -19.26 17.47
C HIS A 191 0.46 -18.65 18.10
N ASP A 192 -0.23 -19.42 18.91
CA ASP A 192 -1.28 -18.88 19.77
C ASP A 192 -0.68 -17.95 20.81
N TYR A 193 -1.39 -16.88 21.13
CA TYR A 193 -0.99 -15.91 22.13
C TYR A 193 -2.07 -15.73 23.19
N THR A 194 -1.66 -15.78 24.43
CA THR A 194 -2.54 -15.50 25.58
C THR A 194 -2.10 -14.18 26.21
N ASP A 195 -2.98 -13.19 26.19
CA ASP A 195 -2.73 -11.89 26.81
C ASP A 195 -2.92 -11.94 28.34
N HIS A 196 -2.63 -10.82 29.00
CA HIS A 196 -2.73 -10.72 30.45
C HIS A 196 -4.18 -10.76 31.00
N TRP A 197 -5.19 -10.76 30.13
CA TRP A 197 -6.60 -10.99 30.48
C TRP A 197 -7.05 -12.41 30.18
N ASN A 198 -6.14 -13.35 29.90
CA ASN A 198 -6.43 -14.73 29.50
C ASN A 198 -7.43 -14.81 28.33
N ASN A 199 -7.33 -13.90 27.38
CA ASN A 199 -8.19 -13.81 26.20
C ASN A 199 -9.69 -13.84 26.54
N THR A 200 -10.08 -13.17 27.62
CA THR A 200 -11.46 -13.19 28.11
C THR A 200 -11.95 -11.80 28.49
N PHE A 201 -13.14 -11.44 28.03
CA PHE A 201 -13.84 -10.22 28.43
C PHE A 201 -14.42 -10.33 29.85
N PRO A 202 -14.73 -9.21 30.53
CA PRO A 202 -15.33 -9.25 31.87
C PRO A 202 -16.65 -9.97 31.93
N ASP A 203 -17.41 -10.06 30.85
CA ASP A 203 -18.69 -10.79 30.76
C ASP A 203 -18.53 -12.28 30.44
N GLY A 204 -17.30 -12.79 30.33
CA GLY A 204 -16.98 -14.19 30.05
C GLY A 204 -16.91 -14.59 28.58
N GLU A 205 -17.19 -13.66 27.64
CA GLU A 205 -16.94 -13.90 26.22
C GLU A 205 -15.42 -14.03 25.96
N THR A 206 -15.01 -14.98 25.12
CA THR A 206 -13.60 -15.23 24.83
C THR A 206 -13.23 -14.77 23.42
N TYR A 207 -11.95 -14.48 23.20
CA TYR A 207 -11.35 -14.20 21.90
C TYR A 207 -10.04 -14.98 21.76
N SER A 208 -9.52 -15.09 20.54
CA SER A 208 -8.23 -15.74 20.29
C SER A 208 -7.25 -14.73 19.69
N LEU A 209 -5.98 -14.86 20.06
CA LEU A 209 -4.90 -14.11 19.47
C LEU A 209 -3.86 -15.09 18.92
N ARG A 210 -3.23 -14.71 17.81
CA ARG A 210 -2.12 -15.46 17.21
C ARG A 210 -1.14 -14.49 16.55
N TYR A 211 0.10 -14.91 16.41
CA TYR A 211 1.12 -14.14 15.70
C TYR A 211 1.99 -15.06 14.83
N PRO A 212 2.53 -14.57 13.69
CA PRO A 212 3.42 -15.35 12.85
C PRO A 212 4.87 -15.18 13.28
N GLU A 213 5.67 -16.23 13.15
CA GLU A 213 7.11 -16.18 13.16
C GLU A 213 7.67 -16.72 11.85
N VAL A 214 8.76 -16.11 11.40
CA VAL A 214 9.47 -16.51 10.19
C VAL A 214 10.90 -16.84 10.54
N GLU A 215 11.36 -18.00 10.10
CA GLU A 215 12.74 -18.42 10.23
C GLU A 215 13.44 -18.30 8.87
N LEU A 216 14.53 -17.54 8.83
CA LEU A 216 15.42 -17.40 7.68
C LEU A 216 16.76 -18.06 7.99
N PRO A 217 16.95 -19.33 7.59
CA PRO A 217 18.22 -20.02 7.82
C PRO A 217 19.32 -19.49 6.88
N ARG A 218 20.59 -19.58 7.31
CA ARG A 218 21.74 -19.08 6.54
C ARG A 218 21.85 -19.72 5.16
N GLU A 219 21.54 -20.99 5.05
CA GLU A 219 21.53 -21.74 3.79
C GLU A 219 20.47 -21.28 2.78
N ALA A 220 19.52 -20.46 3.20
CA ALA A 220 18.56 -19.83 2.29
C ALA A 220 19.15 -18.59 1.60
N VAL A 221 20.30 -18.06 2.05
CA VAL A 221 20.85 -16.80 1.55
C VAL A 221 22.05 -17.04 0.64
N TYR A 222 21.89 -16.69 -0.63
CA TYR A 222 22.90 -16.95 -1.68
C TYR A 222 24.25 -16.30 -1.40
N VAL A 223 24.29 -15.02 -0.99
CA VAL A 223 25.56 -14.32 -0.74
C VAL A 223 26.34 -14.91 0.42
N ILE A 224 25.68 -15.39 1.46
CA ILE A 224 26.32 -16.09 2.58
C ILE A 224 26.88 -17.44 2.12
N ASN A 225 26.13 -18.19 1.29
CA ASN A 225 26.59 -19.44 0.72
C ASN A 225 27.82 -19.29 -0.20
N GLN A 226 28.07 -18.08 -0.70
CA GLN A 226 29.26 -17.74 -1.48
C GLN A 226 30.44 -17.23 -0.62
N GLY A 227 30.33 -17.28 0.71
CA GLY A 227 31.39 -16.93 1.63
C GLY A 227 31.43 -15.45 2.05
N TYR A 228 30.37 -14.67 1.77
CA TYR A 228 30.25 -13.32 2.30
C TYR A 228 29.78 -13.36 3.76
N GLU A 229 30.61 -12.85 4.65
CA GLU A 229 30.26 -12.66 6.04
C GLU A 229 30.80 -11.32 6.54
N ASP A 230 29.96 -10.56 7.22
CA ASP A 230 30.32 -9.36 7.97
C ASP A 230 29.62 -9.35 9.34
N ALA A 231 29.76 -8.29 10.11
CA ALA A 231 29.12 -8.20 11.42
C ALA A 231 27.59 -8.30 11.34
N THR A 232 26.98 -7.81 10.26
CA THR A 232 25.52 -7.87 10.08
C THR A 232 25.04 -9.25 9.65
N THR A 233 25.82 -10.02 8.87
CA THR A 233 25.46 -11.39 8.49
C THR A 233 25.54 -12.37 9.67
N ASN A 234 26.29 -12.03 10.70
CA ASN A 234 26.39 -12.83 11.92
C ASN A 234 25.27 -12.52 12.92
N HIS A 235 24.67 -11.34 12.81
CA HIS A 235 23.67 -10.86 13.75
C HIS A 235 22.51 -10.21 12.99
N TYR A 236 21.54 -11.03 12.59
CA TYR A 236 20.33 -10.55 11.94
C TYR A 236 19.08 -11.19 12.53
N GLU A 237 17.98 -10.47 12.46
CA GLU A 237 16.63 -10.95 12.70
C GLU A 237 15.75 -10.70 11.49
N VAL A 238 14.60 -11.38 11.46
CA VAL A 238 13.62 -11.29 10.40
C VAL A 238 12.28 -10.91 10.98
N ARG A 239 11.58 -10.03 10.29
CA ARG A 239 10.18 -9.70 10.55
C ARG A 239 9.36 -9.87 9.30
N LEU A 240 8.09 -10.17 9.50
CA LEU A 240 7.10 -10.29 8.46
C LEU A 240 6.28 -9.01 8.42
N GLU A 241 6.21 -8.35 7.27
CA GLU A 241 5.31 -7.23 7.05
C GLU A 241 4.38 -7.53 5.87
N SER A 242 3.12 -7.15 5.99
CA SER A 242 2.15 -7.23 4.90
C SER A 242 2.16 -5.96 4.07
N THR A 243 1.75 -6.07 2.83
CA THR A 243 1.45 -4.91 1.99
C THR A 243 0.24 -4.15 2.53
N ILE A 244 0.16 -2.86 2.23
CA ILE A 244 -1.02 -2.02 2.52
C ILE A 244 -2.02 -2.09 1.38
N GLY A 245 -3.31 -1.77 1.65
CA GLY A 245 -4.29 -1.52 0.58
C GLY A 245 -3.88 -0.30 -0.25
N ILE A 246 -4.08 -0.37 -1.56
CA ILE A 246 -3.60 0.66 -2.50
C ILE A 246 -4.69 1.66 -2.90
N TYR A 247 -5.97 1.35 -2.67
CA TYR A 247 -7.08 2.27 -2.94
C TYR A 247 -7.00 3.51 -2.01
N GLY A 248 -7.36 4.66 -2.53
CA GLY A 248 -7.38 5.93 -1.80
C GLY A 248 -6.01 6.53 -1.48
N THR A 249 -4.90 5.89 -1.90
CA THR A 249 -3.54 6.42 -1.62
C THR A 249 -3.30 7.79 -2.24
N GLY A 250 -3.90 8.09 -3.41
CA GLY A 250 -3.84 9.41 -4.01
C GLY A 250 -4.52 10.50 -3.18
N LEU A 251 -5.55 10.14 -2.41
CA LEU A 251 -6.25 11.04 -1.50
C LEU A 251 -5.43 11.33 -0.24
N LEU A 252 -4.71 10.32 0.28
CA LEU A 252 -3.75 10.52 1.38
C LEU A 252 -2.57 11.39 0.92
N ASP A 253 -2.17 11.26 -0.34
CA ASP A 253 -1.11 12.09 -0.92
C ASP A 253 -1.51 13.58 -1.00
N ALA A 254 -2.79 13.85 -1.20
CA ALA A 254 -3.36 15.21 -1.25
C ALA A 254 -3.45 15.91 0.12
N ILE A 255 -3.18 15.23 1.24
CA ILE A 255 -3.07 15.85 2.56
C ILE A 255 -1.78 16.69 2.60
N PRO A 256 -1.83 18.00 2.92
CA PRO A 256 -0.63 18.81 2.98
C PRO A 256 0.40 18.33 4.01
N ASP A 257 1.68 18.39 3.68
CA ASP A 257 2.76 18.08 4.62
C ASP A 257 2.70 18.91 5.90
N ASP A 258 2.32 20.19 5.80
CA ASP A 258 2.13 21.08 6.95
C ASP A 258 1.02 20.56 7.88
N SER A 259 -0.05 20.01 7.34
CA SER A 259 -1.13 19.42 8.15
C SER A 259 -0.67 18.18 8.92
N ILE A 260 0.14 17.33 8.29
CA ILE A 260 0.74 16.15 8.93
C ILE A 260 1.76 16.61 9.98
N THR A 261 2.60 17.60 9.66
CA THR A 261 3.56 18.20 10.58
C THR A 261 2.85 18.77 11.82
N ALA A 262 1.73 19.48 11.64
CA ALA A 262 0.92 19.99 12.74
C ALA A 262 0.34 18.87 13.64
N GLN A 263 -0.02 17.71 13.05
CA GLN A 263 -0.46 16.56 13.83
C GLN A 263 0.71 15.97 14.65
N TRP A 264 1.89 15.85 14.08
CA TRP A 264 3.07 15.41 14.83
C TRP A 264 3.41 16.37 15.97
N ALA A 265 3.32 17.68 15.76
CA ALA A 265 3.51 18.69 16.82
C ALA A 265 2.46 18.58 17.93
N LYS A 266 1.21 18.24 17.59
CA LYS A 266 0.16 17.96 18.57
C LYS A 266 0.49 16.74 19.43
N GLU A 267 0.95 15.66 18.82
CA GLU A 267 1.37 14.43 19.54
C GLU A 267 2.59 14.71 20.44
N GLU A 268 3.59 15.44 19.94
CA GLU A 268 4.74 15.87 20.74
C GLU A 268 4.30 16.65 22.00
N ASN A 269 3.33 17.57 21.83
CA ASN A 269 2.82 18.34 22.94
C ASN A 269 2.07 17.45 23.96
N ALA A 270 1.31 16.46 23.49
CA ALA A 270 0.67 15.48 24.36
C ALA A 270 1.71 14.66 25.14
N PHE A 271 2.79 14.25 24.48
CA PHE A 271 3.94 13.57 25.10
C PHE A 271 4.63 14.46 26.17
N LYS A 272 4.99 15.69 25.83
CA LYS A 272 5.62 16.65 26.78
C LYS A 272 4.76 16.94 28.00
N ARG A 273 3.44 16.85 27.87
CA ARG A 273 2.48 17.03 28.96
C ARG A 273 2.14 15.74 29.72
N GLY A 274 2.71 14.60 29.30
CA GLY A 274 2.48 13.30 29.93
C GLY A 274 1.10 12.69 29.66
N PHE A 275 0.41 13.12 28.58
CA PHE A 275 -0.86 12.53 28.16
C PHE A 275 -0.68 11.26 27.33
N ILE A 276 0.45 11.15 26.64
CA ILE A 276 0.91 9.93 25.99
C ILE A 276 2.30 9.58 26.52
N LYS A 277 2.63 8.30 26.54
CA LYS A 277 3.87 7.78 27.10
C LYS A 277 5.01 7.72 26.08
N ASP A 278 4.66 7.42 24.85
CA ASP A 278 5.62 7.17 23.78
C ASP A 278 5.46 8.19 22.65
N PHE A 279 6.59 8.78 22.25
CA PHE A 279 6.65 9.64 21.08
C PHE A 279 8.00 9.47 20.39
N ARG A 280 8.01 9.49 19.07
CA ARG A 280 9.22 9.26 18.28
C ARG A 280 10.09 10.51 18.16
N THR A 281 10.71 10.91 19.27
CA THR A 281 11.56 12.10 19.37
C THR A 281 12.73 12.10 18.39
N GLY A 282 13.26 10.94 18.01
CA GLY A 282 14.30 10.83 16.97
C GLY A 282 13.83 11.20 15.56
N TRP A 283 12.53 11.32 15.33
CA TRP A 283 11.96 11.77 14.06
C TRP A 283 11.44 13.20 14.12
N PHE A 284 10.85 13.59 15.24
CA PHE A 284 10.28 14.91 15.42
C PHE A 284 10.51 15.39 16.85
N ALA A 285 11.10 16.57 17.03
CA ALA A 285 11.35 17.17 18.33
C ALA A 285 11.40 18.70 18.23
N ASP A 286 10.93 19.36 19.28
CA ASP A 286 10.87 20.83 19.38
C ASP A 286 10.15 21.50 18.19
N GLY A 287 9.07 20.84 17.75
CA GLY A 287 8.24 21.32 16.65
C GLY A 287 8.85 21.14 15.26
N GLN A 288 9.93 20.36 15.13
CA GLN A 288 10.66 20.20 13.88
C GLN A 288 11.02 18.73 13.59
N TRP A 289 11.07 18.40 12.31
CA TRP A 289 11.61 17.14 11.83
C TRP A 289 13.11 17.05 12.07
N GLN A 290 13.56 15.92 12.58
CA GLN A 290 14.98 15.69 12.83
C GLN A 290 15.70 15.24 11.57
N ALA A 291 16.88 15.78 11.29
CA ALA A 291 17.62 15.52 10.05
C ALA A 291 17.95 14.04 9.82
N ASP A 292 18.27 13.32 10.91
CA ASP A 292 18.58 11.89 10.88
C ASP A 292 17.32 11.02 11.09
N GLY A 293 16.18 11.65 11.32
CA GLY A 293 14.91 10.95 11.46
C GLY A 293 14.39 10.46 10.10
N GLY A 294 13.87 9.24 10.06
CA GLY A 294 13.38 8.64 8.82
C GLY A 294 12.09 9.27 8.25
N ALA A 295 11.55 10.34 8.85
CA ALA A 295 10.25 10.91 8.49
C ALA A 295 10.26 11.77 7.23
N TYR A 296 11.42 12.29 6.86
CA TYR A 296 11.57 13.04 5.62
C TYR A 296 12.03 12.14 4.48
N TYR A 297 11.46 12.41 3.31
CA TYR A 297 11.99 11.92 2.05
C TYR A 297 12.49 13.11 1.21
N THR A 298 13.71 13.01 0.76
CA THR A 298 14.30 13.98 -0.16
C THR A 298 15.08 13.23 -1.22
N ASN A 299 14.65 13.31 -2.47
CA ASN A 299 15.47 12.82 -3.58
C ASN A 299 16.47 13.92 -3.98
N LYS A 300 17.65 13.90 -3.35
CA LYS A 300 18.71 14.88 -3.63
C LYS A 300 19.41 14.65 -4.97
N VAL A 301 19.22 13.50 -5.59
CA VAL A 301 19.95 13.12 -6.82
C VAL A 301 19.16 13.49 -8.08
N GLN A 302 17.84 13.29 -8.06
CA GLN A 302 16.99 13.47 -9.25
C GLN A 302 15.81 14.42 -9.01
N GLY A 303 15.50 14.74 -7.76
CA GLY A 303 14.38 15.60 -7.39
C GLY A 303 14.77 17.06 -7.22
N ASP A 304 13.82 17.89 -6.80
CA ASP A 304 14.01 19.31 -6.49
C ASP A 304 14.76 19.54 -5.16
N GLY A 305 15.06 18.47 -4.42
CA GLY A 305 15.75 18.53 -3.14
C GLY A 305 14.86 18.94 -1.96
N SER A 306 13.56 19.19 -2.18
CA SER A 306 12.62 19.50 -1.11
C SER A 306 12.33 18.28 -0.24
N PRO A 307 12.25 18.43 1.09
CA PRO A 307 11.85 17.35 1.97
C PRO A 307 10.33 17.17 1.97
N HIS A 308 9.87 15.91 1.97
CA HIS A 308 8.45 15.57 2.08
C HIS A 308 8.22 14.55 3.19
N VAL A 309 7.09 14.67 3.88
CA VAL A 309 6.74 13.78 4.98
C VAL A 309 6.38 12.41 4.43
N ARG A 310 7.01 11.37 4.98
CA ARG A 310 6.65 9.98 4.69
C ARG A 310 5.26 9.66 5.24
N ARG A 311 4.49 8.86 4.50
CA ARG A 311 3.09 8.59 4.83
C ARG A 311 2.59 7.20 4.49
N TYR A 312 3.43 6.35 3.86
CA TYR A 312 3.05 5.01 3.40
C TYR A 312 3.86 3.91 4.07
N THR A 313 3.36 2.67 3.97
CA THR A 313 3.78 1.45 4.67
C THR A 313 3.48 1.48 6.17
N TYR A 314 3.52 0.32 6.82
CA TYR A 314 3.36 0.24 8.28
C TYR A 314 4.54 0.91 9.00
N ALA A 315 5.74 0.70 8.50
CA ALA A 315 6.96 1.33 9.04
C ALA A 315 7.13 2.81 8.63
N MET A 316 6.18 3.40 7.87
CA MET A 316 6.24 4.78 7.36
C MET A 316 7.53 5.04 6.59
N SER A 317 7.93 4.06 5.76
CA SER A 317 9.21 4.09 5.05
C SER A 317 9.17 4.80 3.70
N ARG A 318 7.99 5.26 3.23
CA ARG A 318 7.81 5.87 1.93
C ARG A 318 7.14 7.25 2.03
N GLY A 319 7.62 8.19 1.21
CA GLY A 319 7.19 9.59 1.12
C GLY A 319 6.04 9.82 0.17
N PRO A 320 6.07 10.80 -0.73
CA PRO A 320 4.97 11.05 -1.66
C PRO A 320 4.57 9.80 -2.44
N LEU A 321 3.34 9.75 -2.95
CA LEU A 321 2.86 8.58 -3.67
C LEU A 321 3.76 8.22 -4.86
N MET A 322 4.31 9.21 -5.54
CA MET A 322 5.21 8.99 -6.68
C MET A 322 6.56 8.40 -6.26
N ASP A 323 7.03 8.63 -5.02
CA ASP A 323 8.16 7.86 -4.48
C ASP A 323 7.77 6.42 -4.16
N ALA A 324 6.60 6.21 -3.55
CA ALA A 324 6.17 4.89 -3.08
C ALA A 324 5.82 3.96 -4.25
N ALA A 325 4.64 4.14 -4.80
CA ALA A 325 4.08 3.24 -5.79
C ALA A 325 4.50 3.61 -7.21
N GLY A 326 4.51 4.91 -7.50
CA GLY A 326 4.76 5.40 -8.84
C GLY A 326 6.14 5.05 -9.37
N THR A 327 7.18 5.19 -8.58
CA THR A 327 8.55 4.95 -9.06
C THR A 327 9.21 3.72 -8.45
N ASN A 328 9.09 3.54 -7.15
CA ASN A 328 9.89 2.56 -6.45
C ASN A 328 9.27 1.16 -6.45
N ALA A 329 7.96 1.05 -6.25
CA ALA A 329 7.34 -0.26 -6.08
C ALA A 329 7.42 -1.09 -7.38
N ILE A 330 7.01 -0.54 -8.51
CA ILE A 330 7.03 -1.28 -9.78
C ILE A 330 8.46 -1.72 -10.14
N TRP A 331 9.45 -0.84 -9.97
CA TRP A 331 10.85 -1.17 -10.20
C TRP A 331 11.37 -2.23 -9.20
N ASN A 332 11.08 -2.11 -7.92
CA ASN A 332 11.62 -2.99 -6.88
C ASN A 332 10.98 -4.40 -6.92
N ILE A 333 9.71 -4.48 -7.33
CA ILE A 333 8.96 -5.74 -7.39
C ILE A 333 9.34 -6.56 -8.62
N THR A 334 9.34 -5.95 -9.81
CA THR A 334 9.62 -6.61 -11.09
C THR A 334 11.04 -6.37 -11.59
N ASN A 335 11.71 -5.38 -11.05
CA ASN A 335 13.03 -4.89 -11.44
C ASN A 335 13.10 -4.41 -12.90
N VAL A 336 11.97 -3.95 -13.45
CA VAL A 336 11.86 -3.38 -14.78
C VAL A 336 12.60 -2.04 -14.85
N THR A 337 13.39 -1.85 -15.89
CA THR A 337 14.07 -0.57 -16.17
C THR A 337 13.16 0.41 -16.90
N ARG A 338 13.36 1.71 -16.65
CA ARG A 338 12.61 2.82 -17.25
C ARG A 338 13.56 3.94 -17.67
N SER A 339 13.06 4.89 -18.41
CA SER A 339 13.83 6.05 -18.86
C SER A 339 14.49 6.84 -17.72
N ASP A 340 13.84 6.91 -16.56
CA ASP A 340 14.33 7.55 -15.33
C ASP A 340 15.12 6.61 -14.39
N ARG A 341 15.06 5.30 -14.62
CA ARG A 341 15.71 4.26 -13.81
C ARG A 341 16.29 3.16 -14.68
N ARG A 342 17.46 3.44 -15.25
CA ARG A 342 18.17 2.55 -16.16
C ARG A 342 19.18 1.65 -15.43
N TYR A 343 18.77 1.06 -14.30
CA TYR A 343 19.59 0.20 -13.44
C TYR A 343 18.75 -0.81 -12.65
N HIS A 344 19.33 -1.96 -12.32
CA HIS A 344 18.67 -3.01 -11.55
C HIS A 344 18.89 -2.88 -10.05
N TYR A 345 19.98 -2.27 -9.60
CA TYR A 345 20.35 -2.17 -8.20
C TYR A 345 20.70 -0.76 -7.75
N LEU A 346 20.36 -0.51 -6.49
CA LEU A 346 20.95 0.56 -5.72
C LEU A 346 22.31 0.11 -5.17
N ASP A 347 23.26 0.98 -5.25
CA ASP A 347 24.67 0.92 -4.89
C ASP A 347 25.27 -0.35 -4.19
N LEU A 348 25.36 -0.38 -2.84
CA LEU A 348 26.17 -1.38 -2.14
C LEU A 348 25.61 -2.80 -2.24
N ASN A 349 24.31 -2.96 -2.07
CA ASN A 349 23.67 -4.29 -2.10
C ASN A 349 23.83 -4.97 -3.46
N GLY A 350 23.72 -4.18 -4.53
CA GLY A 350 23.92 -4.67 -5.89
C GLY A 350 25.37 -5.10 -6.14
N LYS A 351 26.34 -4.37 -5.58
CA LYS A 351 27.76 -4.74 -5.70
C LYS A 351 28.10 -6.04 -4.98
N ILE A 352 27.54 -6.26 -3.79
CA ILE A 352 27.73 -7.52 -3.06
C ILE A 352 27.18 -8.68 -3.89
N TYR A 353 25.95 -8.59 -4.34
CA TYR A 353 25.35 -9.62 -5.19
C TYR A 353 26.15 -9.85 -6.49
N ALA A 354 26.48 -8.76 -7.21
CA ALA A 354 27.22 -8.84 -8.47
C ALA A 354 28.59 -9.50 -8.32
N THR A 355 29.28 -9.23 -7.18
CA THR A 355 30.59 -9.82 -6.88
C THR A 355 30.55 -11.35 -6.81
N TYR A 356 29.47 -11.92 -6.27
CA TYR A 356 29.32 -13.37 -6.15
C TYR A 356 28.68 -13.99 -7.38
N ALA A 357 27.66 -13.36 -7.95
CA ALA A 357 26.99 -13.83 -9.16
C ALA A 357 27.95 -13.88 -10.37
N SER A 358 28.84 -12.91 -10.49
CA SER A 358 29.83 -12.88 -11.59
C SER A 358 30.86 -14.03 -11.53
N LYS A 359 31.10 -14.60 -10.35
CA LYS A 359 32.02 -15.73 -10.15
C LYS A 359 31.32 -17.09 -10.18
N ASP A 360 29.99 -17.12 -10.17
CA ASP A 360 29.24 -18.38 -10.19
C ASP A 360 29.36 -19.05 -11.56
N PRO A 361 29.85 -20.31 -11.64
CA PRO A 361 30.08 -20.99 -12.91
C PRO A 361 28.82 -21.21 -13.75
N GLU A 362 27.65 -21.40 -13.11
CA GLU A 362 26.38 -21.58 -13.83
C GLU A 362 25.91 -20.25 -14.42
N VAL A 363 26.08 -19.15 -13.68
CA VAL A 363 25.78 -17.80 -14.19
C VAL A 363 26.69 -17.47 -15.36
N GLN A 364 28.01 -17.73 -15.23
CA GLN A 364 28.98 -17.50 -16.30
C GLN A 364 28.64 -18.31 -17.58
N ALA A 365 28.22 -19.55 -17.42
CA ALA A 365 27.87 -20.41 -18.56
C ALA A 365 26.64 -19.91 -19.33
N GLY A 366 25.65 -19.41 -18.63
CA GLY A 366 24.38 -18.97 -19.24
C GLY A 366 24.32 -17.49 -19.63
N PHE A 367 25.17 -16.65 -19.08
CA PHE A 367 25.12 -15.21 -19.29
C PHE A 367 25.30 -14.76 -20.75
N PRO A 368 26.18 -15.37 -21.59
CA PRO A 368 26.29 -14.97 -22.98
C PRO A 368 25.00 -15.11 -23.80
N ASP A 369 24.15 -16.09 -23.47
CA ASP A 369 22.86 -16.26 -24.13
C ASP A 369 21.79 -15.32 -23.57
N TYR A 370 21.83 -15.05 -22.28
CA TYR A 370 20.96 -14.09 -21.62
C TYR A 370 21.17 -12.67 -22.16
N ILE A 371 22.42 -12.19 -22.16
CA ILE A 371 22.70 -10.77 -22.50
C ILE A 371 22.34 -10.42 -23.94
N ARG A 372 22.44 -11.37 -24.87
CA ARG A 372 22.01 -11.19 -26.27
C ARG A 372 20.52 -10.96 -26.43
N GLN A 373 19.71 -11.36 -25.45
CA GLN A 373 18.28 -11.12 -25.43
C GLN A 373 17.95 -9.73 -24.85
N VAL A 374 18.86 -9.14 -24.07
CA VAL A 374 18.65 -7.84 -23.38
C VAL A 374 19.15 -6.68 -24.24
N THR A 375 20.33 -6.83 -24.86
CA THR A 375 20.98 -5.74 -25.61
C THR A 375 21.99 -6.30 -26.62
N THR A 376 22.66 -5.42 -27.34
CA THR A 376 23.64 -5.77 -28.37
C THR A 376 25.05 -5.31 -27.99
N ALA A 377 26.07 -5.92 -28.62
CA ALA A 377 27.46 -5.50 -28.44
C ALA A 377 27.76 -4.10 -29.04
N GLU A 378 26.91 -3.60 -29.92
CA GLU A 378 27.01 -2.26 -30.47
C GLU A 378 26.56 -1.21 -29.46
N GLU A 379 25.47 -1.50 -28.73
CA GLU A 379 24.90 -0.59 -27.72
C GLU A 379 25.68 -0.63 -26.40
N HIS A 380 26.13 -1.84 -25.99
CA HIS A 380 26.77 -2.08 -24.70
C HIS A 380 27.99 -3.01 -24.84
N PRO A 381 29.09 -2.56 -25.49
CA PRO A 381 30.27 -3.41 -25.71
C PRO A 381 30.89 -3.92 -24.41
N GLU A 382 30.69 -3.22 -23.30
CA GLU A 382 31.18 -3.58 -21.95
C GLU A 382 30.56 -4.86 -21.39
N PHE A 383 29.49 -5.37 -21.99
CA PHE A 383 28.83 -6.63 -21.59
C PHE A 383 29.23 -7.82 -22.48
N PHE A 384 30.03 -7.59 -23.54
CA PHE A 384 30.38 -8.57 -24.56
C PHE A 384 31.88 -8.77 -24.74
N THR A 385 32.67 -8.48 -23.72
CA THR A 385 34.13 -8.70 -23.76
C THR A 385 34.48 -10.21 -23.64
N ALA A 386 35.76 -10.55 -23.78
CA ALA A 386 36.21 -11.92 -23.55
C ALA A 386 36.17 -12.36 -22.07
N ASN A 387 36.04 -11.43 -21.14
CA ASN A 387 35.97 -11.67 -19.70
C ASN A 387 34.50 -11.73 -19.23
N VAL A 388 33.94 -12.93 -19.17
CA VAL A 388 32.55 -13.15 -18.79
C VAL A 388 32.26 -12.70 -17.35
N GLU A 389 33.19 -12.89 -16.41
CA GLU A 389 33.04 -12.40 -15.04
C GLU A 389 32.85 -10.88 -15.00
N GLU A 390 33.69 -10.15 -15.71
CA GLU A 390 33.59 -8.71 -15.82
C GLU A 390 32.29 -8.26 -16.51
N ASN A 391 31.88 -8.94 -17.57
CA ASN A 391 30.65 -8.66 -18.28
C ASN A 391 29.42 -8.75 -17.38
N ILE A 392 29.32 -9.81 -16.56
CA ILE A 392 28.24 -10.00 -15.59
C ILE A 392 28.27 -8.89 -14.54
N PHE A 393 29.44 -8.60 -13.97
CA PHE A 393 29.58 -7.55 -12.97
C PHE A 393 29.16 -6.18 -13.52
N ASN A 394 29.63 -5.85 -14.73
CA ASN A 394 29.31 -4.58 -15.40
C ASN A 394 27.79 -4.47 -15.69
N TYR A 395 27.16 -5.55 -16.16
CA TYR A 395 25.71 -5.57 -16.38
C TYR A 395 24.93 -5.33 -15.10
N LEU A 396 25.20 -6.10 -14.04
CA LEU A 396 24.49 -5.99 -12.77
C LEU A 396 24.67 -4.65 -12.06
N THR A 397 25.80 -3.98 -12.28
CA THR A 397 26.12 -2.67 -11.68
C THR A 397 25.91 -1.49 -12.61
N SER A 398 25.53 -1.71 -13.85
CA SER A 398 25.28 -0.66 -14.84
C SER A 398 24.24 0.33 -14.36
N LYS A 399 24.44 1.61 -14.72
CA LYS A 399 23.47 2.70 -14.53
C LYS A 399 22.88 3.20 -15.86
N ASN A 400 23.16 2.50 -16.96
CA ASN A 400 22.73 2.89 -18.30
C ASN A 400 22.16 1.70 -19.10
N LEU A 401 21.34 0.87 -18.49
CA LEU A 401 20.66 -0.23 -19.16
C LEU A 401 19.58 0.29 -20.13
N PRO A 402 19.19 -0.48 -21.15
CA PRO A 402 18.01 -0.18 -21.96
C PRO A 402 16.78 0.04 -21.08
N ALA A 403 15.90 0.95 -21.49
CA ALA A 403 14.60 1.11 -20.82
C ALA A 403 13.62 0.06 -21.38
N GLU A 404 13.05 -0.76 -20.50
CA GLU A 404 12.15 -1.85 -20.86
C GLU A 404 10.69 -1.42 -20.79
N MET A 405 10.33 -0.58 -19.81
CA MET A 405 8.99 0.01 -19.71
C MET A 405 8.92 1.32 -20.46
N SER A 406 7.91 1.50 -21.30
CA SER A 406 7.66 2.76 -21.99
C SER A 406 7.21 3.87 -21.02
N ASP A 407 7.49 5.12 -21.37
CA ASP A 407 7.02 6.30 -20.63
C ASP A 407 5.49 6.32 -20.52
N ASP A 408 4.79 5.93 -21.60
CA ASP A 408 3.33 5.88 -21.64
C ASP A 408 2.75 4.82 -20.68
N ASP A 409 3.40 3.66 -20.53
CA ASP A 409 2.98 2.63 -19.57
C ASP A 409 3.22 3.08 -18.13
N TYR A 410 4.35 3.75 -17.90
CA TYR A 410 4.66 4.30 -16.60
C TYR A 410 3.65 5.40 -16.18
N ILE A 411 3.32 6.32 -17.09
CA ILE A 411 2.26 7.33 -16.87
C ILE A 411 0.93 6.64 -16.56
N ALA A 412 0.56 5.64 -17.37
CA ALA A 412 -0.70 4.95 -17.21
C ALA A 412 -0.78 4.26 -15.83
N PHE A 413 0.30 3.61 -15.41
CA PHE A 413 0.40 3.01 -14.08
C PHE A 413 0.25 4.04 -12.96
N ALA A 414 0.90 5.20 -13.07
CA ALA A 414 0.82 6.27 -12.07
C ALA A 414 -0.57 6.91 -12.01
N VAL A 415 -1.20 7.17 -13.16
CA VAL A 415 -2.58 7.67 -13.25
C VAL A 415 -3.57 6.69 -12.62
N TRP A 416 -3.44 5.41 -12.94
CA TRP A 416 -4.26 4.36 -12.36
C TRP A 416 -4.12 4.32 -10.84
N HIS A 417 -2.89 4.23 -10.33
CA HIS A 417 -2.65 4.11 -8.89
C HIS A 417 -3.18 5.32 -8.12
N ARG A 418 -2.90 6.53 -8.60
CA ARG A 418 -3.40 7.74 -7.96
C ARG A 418 -4.92 7.89 -8.11
N GLY A 419 -5.48 7.34 -9.18
CA GLY A 419 -6.89 7.40 -9.52
C GLY A 419 -7.78 6.36 -8.84
N LEU A 420 -7.27 5.48 -7.98
CA LEU A 420 -8.09 4.48 -7.28
C LEU A 420 -8.94 5.13 -6.19
N ALA A 421 -10.26 4.93 -6.31
CA ALA A 421 -11.26 5.46 -5.38
C ALA A 421 -11.27 4.70 -4.05
N VAL A 422 -11.85 5.33 -3.03
CA VAL A 422 -12.20 4.68 -1.76
C VAL A 422 -13.66 4.26 -1.80
N PRO A 423 -14.02 3.03 -1.38
CA PRO A 423 -15.42 2.66 -1.21
C PRO A 423 -16.14 3.56 -0.21
N ALA A 424 -17.37 3.94 -0.52
CA ALA A 424 -18.23 4.70 0.37
C ALA A 424 -18.46 3.95 1.70
N ALA A 425 -18.67 4.68 2.78
CA ALA A 425 -19.16 4.09 4.01
C ALA A 425 -20.55 3.48 3.78
N ARG A 426 -20.88 2.47 4.55
CA ARG A 426 -22.11 1.68 4.36
C ARG A 426 -23.03 1.84 5.55
N ASN A 427 -24.33 2.05 5.28
CA ASN A 427 -25.38 2.12 6.29
C ASN A 427 -25.04 3.08 7.44
N ILE A 428 -24.38 4.19 7.13
CA ILE A 428 -23.81 5.08 8.16
C ILE A 428 -24.91 5.77 8.98
N GLU A 429 -26.13 5.86 8.45
CA GLU A 429 -27.30 6.42 9.14
C GLU A 429 -27.97 5.43 10.10
N ASP A 430 -27.57 4.16 10.11
CA ASP A 430 -28.09 3.16 11.05
C ASP A 430 -27.77 3.55 12.48
N ASP A 431 -28.78 3.50 13.36
CA ASP A 431 -28.64 3.91 14.78
C ASP A 431 -27.57 3.08 15.50
N ASP A 432 -27.38 1.81 15.13
CA ASP A 432 -26.34 0.94 15.71
C ASP A 432 -24.96 1.31 15.20
N ILE A 433 -24.82 1.66 13.92
CA ILE A 433 -23.56 2.17 13.36
C ILE A 433 -23.21 3.50 14.01
N GLN A 434 -24.17 4.43 14.16
CA GLN A 434 -23.94 5.71 14.83
C GLN A 434 -23.64 5.55 16.33
N LYS A 435 -24.24 4.56 17.01
CA LYS A 435 -23.87 4.21 18.40
C LYS A 435 -22.42 3.70 18.44
N GLY A 436 -22.03 2.83 17.52
CA GLY A 436 -20.66 2.32 17.39
C GLY A 436 -19.65 3.46 17.18
N ARG A 437 -19.95 4.44 16.32
CA ARG A 437 -19.14 5.63 16.09
C ARG A 437 -18.95 6.47 17.38
N ARG A 438 -20.02 6.68 18.12
CA ARG A 438 -19.93 7.39 19.40
C ARG A 438 -19.06 6.64 20.40
N LEU A 439 -19.21 5.33 20.52
CA LEU A 439 -18.38 4.48 21.37
C LEU A 439 -16.90 4.54 20.96
N PHE A 440 -16.60 4.42 19.67
CA PHE A 440 -15.25 4.54 19.12
C PHE A 440 -14.56 5.85 19.53
N THR A 441 -15.29 6.94 19.50
CA THR A 441 -14.79 8.26 19.96
C THR A 441 -14.66 8.30 21.49
N GLN A 442 -15.67 7.83 22.21
CA GLN A 442 -15.76 7.94 23.66
C GLN A 442 -14.68 7.16 24.38
N ILE A 443 -14.34 5.95 23.91
CA ILE A 443 -13.30 5.11 24.53
C ILE A 443 -11.88 5.47 24.08
N GLY A 444 -11.71 6.41 23.12
CA GLY A 444 -10.41 6.97 22.75
C GLY A 444 -9.80 6.45 21.44
N CYS A 445 -10.43 5.54 20.69
CA CYS A 445 -9.89 5.05 19.40
C CYS A 445 -9.64 6.20 18.41
N ALA A 446 -10.50 7.22 18.41
CA ALA A 446 -10.39 8.39 17.54
C ALA A 446 -9.19 9.31 17.84
N GLN A 447 -8.41 9.05 18.90
CA GLN A 447 -7.21 9.81 19.21
C GLN A 447 -6.10 9.51 18.19
N CYS A 448 -5.85 8.24 17.88
CA CYS A 448 -4.94 7.81 16.83
C CYS A 448 -5.67 7.63 15.49
N HIS A 449 -6.85 6.99 15.49
CA HIS A 449 -7.69 6.88 14.30
C HIS A 449 -8.50 8.15 14.07
N ARG A 450 -7.80 9.28 13.87
CA ARG A 450 -8.38 10.60 13.58
C ARG A 450 -9.37 10.49 12.42
N PRO A 451 -10.65 10.89 12.57
CA PRO A 451 -11.68 10.60 11.58
C PRO A 451 -11.43 11.23 10.22
N SER A 452 -11.01 12.50 10.16
CA SER A 452 -10.99 13.25 8.90
C SER A 452 -9.77 14.14 8.73
N TRP A 453 -9.49 14.42 7.44
CA TRP A 453 -8.53 15.41 6.99
C TRP A 453 -9.15 16.30 5.91
N THR A 454 -8.61 17.49 5.74
CA THR A 454 -8.89 18.33 4.57
C THR A 454 -7.70 18.25 3.63
N THR A 455 -7.93 17.94 2.37
CA THR A 455 -6.89 17.96 1.33
C THR A 455 -6.48 19.42 1.02
N GLY A 456 -5.24 19.60 0.56
CA GLY A 456 -4.72 20.91 0.16
C GLY A 456 -5.14 21.32 -1.25
N ASP A 457 -4.33 22.15 -1.90
CA ASP A 457 -4.47 22.47 -3.32
C ASP A 457 -4.11 21.27 -4.22
N ASP A 458 -3.56 20.22 -3.61
CA ASP A 458 -3.13 18.97 -4.24
C ASP A 458 -2.10 19.18 -5.36
N GLU A 459 -1.02 19.85 -5.00
CA GLU A 459 0.18 19.91 -5.83
C GLU A 459 0.83 18.54 -5.84
N VAL A 460 0.55 17.75 -6.88
CA VAL A 460 1.13 16.41 -7.03
C VAL A 460 2.65 16.51 -7.05
N TYR A 461 3.29 15.87 -6.10
CA TYR A 461 4.73 15.91 -5.98
C TYR A 461 5.37 14.66 -6.59
N ASP A 462 6.28 14.87 -7.52
CA ASP A 462 7.11 13.83 -8.13
C ASP A 462 8.58 14.06 -7.75
N PRO A 463 9.13 13.27 -6.79
CA PRO A 463 10.50 13.46 -6.33
C PRO A 463 11.57 13.13 -7.39
N ASN A 464 11.18 12.48 -8.49
CA ASN A 464 12.09 12.15 -9.59
C ASN A 464 12.04 13.18 -10.74
N LEU A 465 11.13 14.14 -10.69
CA LEU A 465 10.90 15.14 -11.74
C LEU A 465 10.77 14.50 -13.14
N PHE A 466 10.05 13.37 -13.18
CA PHE A 466 9.91 12.61 -14.41
C PHE A 466 9.25 13.45 -15.51
N THR A 467 9.88 13.46 -16.67
CA THR A 467 9.39 14.13 -17.88
C THR A 467 9.44 13.13 -19.03
N VAL A 468 8.36 13.03 -19.79
CA VAL A 468 8.27 12.12 -20.94
C VAL A 468 9.30 12.47 -22.00
N GLN A 469 10.18 11.52 -22.29
CA GLN A 469 11.29 11.68 -23.23
C GLN A 469 10.99 11.09 -24.62
N ASP A 470 10.06 10.16 -24.72
CA ASP A 470 9.70 9.58 -26.01
C ASP A 470 8.96 10.60 -26.89
N ALA A 471 9.61 11.04 -27.97
CA ALA A 471 9.04 11.99 -28.93
C ALA A 471 7.78 11.45 -29.67
N LYS A 472 7.53 10.14 -29.63
CA LYS A 472 6.33 9.52 -30.21
C LYS A 472 5.16 9.49 -29.25
N SER A 473 5.41 9.74 -27.96
CA SER A 473 4.36 9.79 -26.95
C SER A 473 3.46 11.00 -27.15
N PRO A 474 2.13 10.86 -26.98
CA PRO A 474 1.22 12.00 -26.94
C PRO A 474 1.48 12.94 -25.75
N TYR A 475 2.28 12.49 -24.79
CA TYR A 475 2.67 13.24 -23.58
C TYR A 475 4.09 13.82 -23.67
N PHE A 476 4.75 13.76 -24.81
CA PHE A 476 6.13 14.26 -24.95
C PHE A 476 6.33 15.63 -24.30
N GLY A 477 7.36 15.76 -23.48
CA GLY A 477 7.69 16.98 -22.74
C GLY A 477 6.76 17.32 -21.55
N LYS A 478 5.74 16.49 -21.26
CA LYS A 478 4.91 16.66 -20.07
C LYS A 478 5.59 16.04 -18.85
N THR A 479 5.42 16.68 -17.69
CA THR A 479 5.82 16.10 -16.41
C THR A 479 4.77 15.12 -15.92
N LEU A 480 5.20 14.09 -15.19
CA LEU A 480 4.28 13.13 -14.58
C LEU A 480 3.23 13.84 -13.73
N ALA A 481 3.65 14.75 -12.85
CA ALA A 481 2.77 15.51 -11.98
C ALA A 481 1.65 16.26 -12.74
N SER A 482 1.90 16.74 -13.95
CA SER A 482 0.91 17.49 -14.76
C SER A 482 -0.23 16.62 -15.30
N LEU A 483 -0.07 15.29 -15.29
CA LEU A 483 -0.99 14.33 -15.87
C LEU A 483 -1.84 13.59 -14.81
N MET A 484 -1.58 13.81 -13.53
CA MET A 484 -2.19 13.08 -12.44
C MET A 484 -3.58 13.61 -12.06
N PRO A 485 -4.53 12.71 -11.66
CA PRO A 485 -5.79 13.14 -11.04
C PRO A 485 -5.52 13.94 -9.76
N ARG A 486 -6.36 14.94 -9.47
CA ARG A 486 -6.19 15.86 -8.33
C ARG A 486 -7.44 15.95 -7.47
N TYR A 487 -7.26 16.11 -6.16
CA TYR A 487 -8.30 16.07 -5.14
C TYR A 487 -8.27 17.30 -4.23
N PRO A 488 -8.41 18.52 -4.79
CA PRO A 488 -8.22 19.74 -4.00
C PRO A 488 -9.35 20.01 -3.03
N LYS A 489 -9.00 20.55 -1.86
CA LYS A 489 -9.88 21.26 -0.91
C LYS A 489 -11.18 20.54 -0.55
N GLN A 490 -11.09 19.23 -0.27
CA GLN A 490 -12.25 18.45 0.19
C GLN A 490 -11.96 17.75 1.51
N THR A 491 -13.00 17.38 2.24
CA THR A 491 -12.89 16.55 3.43
C THR A 491 -12.88 15.09 3.04
N ILE A 492 -11.90 14.33 3.58
CA ILE A 492 -11.78 12.89 3.45
C ILE A 492 -11.83 12.24 4.83
N TRP A 493 -12.27 10.98 4.92
CA TRP A 493 -12.50 10.28 6.18
C TRP A 493 -11.67 8.99 6.29
N PRO A 494 -10.32 9.07 6.36
CA PRO A 494 -9.46 7.89 6.37
C PRO A 494 -9.36 7.19 7.73
N TYR A 495 -9.72 7.85 8.82
CA TYR A 495 -9.54 7.33 10.18
C TYR A 495 -8.08 6.95 10.48
N THR A 496 -7.19 7.90 10.32
CA THR A 496 -5.76 7.83 10.62
C THR A 496 -5.22 9.20 10.99
N ASP A 497 -4.30 9.28 11.93
CA ASP A 497 -3.59 10.52 12.28
C ASP A 497 -2.30 10.72 11.47
N MET A 498 -1.90 9.74 10.65
CA MET A 498 -0.65 9.77 9.89
C MET A 498 0.61 9.85 10.78
N VAL A 499 0.52 9.34 12.03
CA VAL A 499 1.63 9.27 13.00
C VAL A 499 2.00 7.82 13.26
N GLN A 500 3.15 7.59 13.88
CA GLN A 500 3.58 6.27 14.34
C GLN A 500 3.46 6.15 15.86
N HIS A 501 2.97 5.00 16.31
CA HIS A 501 2.80 4.66 17.71
C HIS A 501 3.46 3.33 18.04
N LYS A 502 3.87 3.13 19.30
CA LYS A 502 4.33 1.84 19.82
C LYS A 502 3.16 1.05 20.38
N LEU A 503 3.00 -0.18 19.90
CA LEU A 503 1.99 -1.10 20.40
C LEU A 503 2.57 -2.21 21.29
N TYR A 504 3.89 -2.41 21.25
CA TYR A 504 4.61 -3.44 22.03
C TYR A 504 4.09 -4.85 21.79
N MET A 505 3.65 -5.13 20.58
CA MET A 505 3.16 -6.44 20.20
C MET A 505 4.30 -7.47 20.16
N LYS A 506 3.98 -8.72 20.49
CA LYS A 506 4.89 -9.84 20.21
C LYS A 506 5.20 -9.85 18.72
N ASN A 507 6.49 -9.96 18.38
CA ASN A 507 6.97 -9.97 16.98
C ASN A 507 6.44 -8.78 16.16
N ASP A 508 6.59 -7.57 16.70
CA ASP A 508 6.19 -6.31 16.07
C ASP A 508 7.09 -5.97 14.87
N ILE A 509 6.78 -4.91 14.14
CA ILE A 509 7.70 -4.41 13.12
C ILE A 509 9.06 -4.08 13.73
N ARG A 510 10.13 -4.18 12.94
CA ARG A 510 11.53 -4.12 13.42
C ARG A 510 11.84 -2.95 14.36
N THR A 511 11.24 -1.78 14.15
CA THR A 511 11.48 -0.60 14.99
C THR A 511 10.50 -0.47 16.16
N GLY A 512 9.48 -1.31 16.24
CA GLY A 512 8.36 -1.20 17.19
C GLY A 512 7.45 0.01 16.96
N TRP A 513 7.69 0.84 15.93
CA TRP A 513 6.88 2.01 15.60
C TRP A 513 6.01 1.75 14.38
N CYS A 514 4.72 1.64 14.59
CA CYS A 514 3.74 1.33 13.55
C CYS A 514 2.89 2.56 13.22
N ARG A 515 2.74 2.87 11.93
CA ARG A 515 1.84 3.92 11.45
C ARG A 515 0.39 3.53 11.71
N THR A 516 -0.42 4.47 12.21
CA THR A 516 -1.88 4.30 12.21
C THR A 516 -2.37 4.18 10.77
N THR A 517 -2.82 2.98 10.39
CA THR A 517 -3.30 2.74 9.02
C THR A 517 -4.72 3.25 8.83
N PRO A 518 -5.09 3.71 7.62
CA PRO A 518 -6.46 4.07 7.32
C PRO A 518 -7.43 2.91 7.57
N LEU A 519 -8.60 3.22 8.11
CA LEU A 519 -9.66 2.22 8.32
C LEU A 519 -10.70 2.20 7.20
N TRP A 520 -10.79 3.27 6.38
CA TRP A 520 -11.73 3.34 5.28
C TRP A 520 -11.67 2.14 4.34
N GLY A 521 -12.81 1.67 3.87
CA GLY A 521 -12.89 0.54 2.94
C GLY A 521 -12.50 -0.83 3.51
N ARG A 522 -11.81 -0.90 4.67
CA ARG A 522 -11.25 -2.15 5.21
C ARG A 522 -12.29 -3.24 5.50
N GLY A 523 -13.54 -2.87 5.73
CA GLY A 523 -14.62 -3.82 5.92
C GLY A 523 -15.01 -4.61 4.66
N LEU A 524 -14.54 -4.21 3.48
CA LEU A 524 -14.73 -4.94 2.22
C LEU A 524 -13.57 -5.87 1.86
N HIS A 525 -12.53 -5.96 2.68
CA HIS A 525 -11.33 -6.75 2.34
C HIS A 525 -11.65 -8.20 1.98
N GLN A 526 -12.46 -8.89 2.78
CA GLN A 526 -12.86 -10.27 2.50
C GLN A 526 -13.64 -10.39 1.17
N THR A 527 -14.52 -9.43 0.88
CA THR A 527 -15.30 -9.41 -0.37
C THR A 527 -14.42 -9.18 -1.58
N CYS A 528 -13.46 -8.25 -1.50
CA CYS A 528 -12.62 -7.87 -2.64
C CYS A 528 -11.47 -8.86 -2.87
N SER A 529 -10.83 -9.33 -1.80
CA SER A 529 -9.66 -10.20 -1.90
C SER A 529 -9.99 -11.70 -1.92
N GLY A 530 -11.21 -12.08 -1.51
CA GLY A 530 -11.58 -13.48 -1.31
C GLY A 530 -10.98 -14.15 -0.08
N SER A 531 -10.27 -13.38 0.79
CA SER A 531 -9.72 -13.92 2.03
C SER A 531 -10.84 -14.39 2.99
N PRO A 532 -10.65 -15.50 3.71
CA PRO A 532 -11.58 -15.90 4.77
C PRO A 532 -11.53 -14.98 6.00
N TYR A 533 -10.51 -14.13 6.10
CA TYR A 533 -10.24 -13.27 7.24
C TYR A 533 -10.17 -11.78 6.85
N ALA A 534 -10.31 -10.91 7.85
CA ALA A 534 -10.11 -9.46 7.66
C ALA A 534 -8.63 -9.07 7.55
N ASP A 535 -7.70 -9.96 7.88
CA ASP A 535 -6.24 -9.83 7.74
C ASP A 535 -5.71 -8.46 8.20
N ARG A 536 -6.01 -8.08 9.45
CA ARG A 536 -5.64 -6.77 9.99
C ARG A 536 -4.27 -6.81 10.66
N LEU A 537 -3.71 -5.63 10.88
CA LEU A 537 -2.37 -5.34 11.39
C LEU A 537 -1.26 -5.61 10.37
N HIS A 538 -0.02 -5.29 10.75
CA HIS A 538 1.13 -5.23 9.85
C HIS A 538 1.55 -6.57 9.24
N ASP A 539 1.10 -7.69 9.79
CA ASP A 539 1.44 -9.05 9.39
C ASP A 539 0.21 -9.96 9.23
N CYS A 540 -0.96 -9.38 9.10
CA CYS A 540 -2.24 -10.11 8.92
C CYS A 540 -2.62 -11.03 10.08
N ARG A 541 -2.07 -10.81 11.29
CA ARG A 541 -2.30 -11.69 12.46
C ARG A 541 -3.74 -11.67 12.97
N ALA A 542 -4.44 -10.54 12.83
CA ALA A 542 -5.79 -10.38 13.34
C ALA A 542 -6.84 -10.75 12.27
N ARG A 543 -7.60 -11.79 12.55
CA ARG A 543 -8.61 -12.36 11.64
C ARG A 543 -9.90 -11.54 11.58
N ASN A 544 -10.12 -10.67 12.56
CA ASN A 544 -11.30 -9.83 12.69
C ASN A 544 -10.99 -8.54 13.47
N VAL A 545 -11.98 -7.65 13.59
CA VAL A 545 -11.83 -6.35 14.28
C VAL A 545 -11.56 -6.52 15.78
N VAL A 546 -12.17 -7.50 16.43
CA VAL A 546 -11.97 -7.75 17.88
C VAL A 546 -10.52 -8.12 18.15
N GLU A 547 -9.97 -9.07 17.40
CA GLU A 547 -8.56 -9.47 17.52
C GLU A 547 -7.62 -8.29 17.26
N ALA A 548 -7.92 -7.46 16.25
CA ALA A 548 -7.12 -6.27 15.98
C ALA A 548 -7.13 -5.29 17.16
N ILE A 549 -8.30 -5.02 17.75
CA ILE A 549 -8.41 -4.15 18.93
C ILE A 549 -7.63 -4.74 20.09
N MET A 550 -7.79 -6.02 20.39
CA MET A 550 -7.12 -6.65 21.53
C MET A 550 -5.59 -6.67 21.39
N TRP A 551 -5.07 -6.80 20.17
CA TRP A 551 -3.64 -6.71 19.90
C TRP A 551 -3.03 -5.33 20.23
N HIS A 552 -3.82 -4.25 20.25
CA HIS A 552 -3.32 -2.92 20.64
C HIS A 552 -2.86 -2.82 22.09
N ALA A 553 -3.24 -3.79 22.94
CA ALA A 553 -2.81 -3.87 24.34
C ALA A 553 -2.31 -5.26 24.75
N ALA A 554 -2.13 -6.18 23.82
CA ALA A 554 -1.49 -7.47 24.04
C ALA A 554 0.04 -7.30 24.05
N ASN A 555 0.56 -6.68 25.11
CA ASN A 555 1.92 -6.12 25.16
C ASN A 555 2.94 -7.09 25.75
N GLU A 556 4.13 -7.13 25.17
CA GLU A 556 5.33 -7.67 25.79
C GLU A 556 6.20 -6.52 26.33
N GLY A 557 6.34 -6.43 27.65
CA GLY A 557 7.30 -5.53 28.30
C GLY A 557 6.97 -4.03 28.30
N GLY A 558 5.79 -3.63 27.87
CA GLY A 558 5.38 -2.22 27.90
C GLY A 558 3.87 -2.06 27.83
N THR A 559 3.37 -0.89 28.26
CA THR A 559 1.96 -0.51 28.12
C THR A 559 1.87 0.52 27.00
N SER A 560 1.14 0.22 25.93
CA SER A 560 0.93 1.16 24.81
C SER A 560 -0.04 2.27 25.18
N ASP A 561 0.05 3.41 24.48
CA ASP A 561 -0.90 4.52 24.62
C ASP A 561 -2.33 4.10 24.21
N ALA A 562 -2.47 3.03 23.42
CA ALA A 562 -3.76 2.44 23.06
C ALA A 562 -4.43 1.63 24.18
N THR A 563 -3.71 1.27 25.24
CA THR A 563 -4.22 0.39 26.34
C THR A 563 -5.51 0.93 26.94
N HIS A 564 -5.60 2.25 27.15
CA HIS A 564 -6.82 2.87 27.68
C HIS A 564 -8.05 2.63 26.78
N ALA A 565 -7.88 2.74 25.47
CA ALA A 565 -8.97 2.50 24.52
C ALA A 565 -9.38 1.01 24.49
N VAL A 566 -8.41 0.09 24.61
CA VAL A 566 -8.68 -1.36 24.69
C VAL A 566 -9.41 -1.71 25.99
N GLU A 567 -9.01 -1.15 27.13
CA GLU A 567 -9.74 -1.31 28.40
C GLU A 567 -11.16 -0.76 28.30
N GLY A 568 -11.34 0.41 27.66
CA GLY A 568 -12.63 0.96 27.33
C GLY A 568 -13.49 -0.01 26.52
N PHE A 569 -12.94 -0.60 25.46
CA PHE A 569 -13.61 -1.62 24.65
C PHE A 569 -13.99 -2.88 25.44
N ARG A 570 -13.08 -3.36 26.28
CA ARG A 570 -13.32 -4.54 27.13
C ARG A 570 -14.48 -4.34 28.11
N ASN A 571 -14.65 -3.13 28.62
CA ASN A 571 -15.69 -2.76 29.58
C ASN A 571 -17.06 -2.45 28.94
N LEU A 572 -17.15 -2.45 27.60
CA LEU A 572 -18.44 -2.36 26.90
C LEU A 572 -19.23 -3.66 27.07
N SER A 573 -20.55 -3.58 27.04
CA SER A 573 -21.40 -4.76 26.91
C SER A 573 -21.15 -5.49 25.58
N LYS A 574 -21.53 -6.75 25.49
CA LYS A 574 -21.40 -7.53 24.24
C LYS A 574 -22.10 -6.84 23.05
N GLU A 575 -23.28 -6.26 23.26
CA GLU A 575 -24.02 -5.53 22.24
C GLU A 575 -23.28 -4.24 21.83
N GLU A 576 -22.69 -3.53 22.76
CA GLU A 576 -21.93 -2.31 22.46
C GLU A 576 -20.63 -2.63 21.73
N ARG A 577 -19.93 -3.71 22.09
CA ARG A 577 -18.78 -4.19 21.30
C ARG A 577 -19.18 -4.51 19.88
N ALA A 578 -20.30 -5.21 19.67
CA ALA A 578 -20.80 -5.54 18.34
C ALA A 578 -21.11 -4.29 17.51
N LYS A 579 -21.71 -3.24 18.10
CA LYS A 579 -21.99 -1.97 17.43
C LYS A 579 -20.71 -1.23 17.02
N LEU A 580 -19.69 -1.21 17.88
CA LEU A 580 -18.40 -0.62 17.55
C LEU A 580 -17.73 -1.38 16.39
N VAL A 581 -17.74 -2.71 16.44
CA VAL A 581 -17.22 -3.56 15.35
C VAL A 581 -17.97 -3.32 14.04
N ALA A 582 -19.30 -3.20 14.10
CA ALA A 582 -20.13 -2.89 12.93
C ALA A 582 -19.75 -1.53 12.32
N PHE A 583 -19.53 -0.51 13.15
CA PHE A 583 -19.06 0.80 12.69
C PHE A 583 -17.71 0.70 11.97
N VAL A 584 -16.71 0.04 12.57
CA VAL A 584 -15.38 -0.13 11.96
C VAL A 584 -15.43 -0.90 10.63
N ASN A 585 -16.39 -1.80 10.49
CA ASN A 585 -16.61 -2.50 9.22
C ASN A 585 -17.46 -1.70 8.21
N ALA A 586 -18.18 -0.69 8.67
CA ALA A 586 -19.02 0.16 7.81
C ALA A 586 -18.24 1.27 7.09
N ILE A 587 -17.17 1.77 7.72
CA ILE A 587 -16.34 2.88 7.18
C ILE A 587 -15.34 2.41 6.12
#